data_1b4245d3815da3ec32b50cafbb8edc8c
#
_entry.id   1b4245d3815da3ec32b50cafbb8edc8c
#
_cell.length_a   1.000
_cell.length_b   1.000
_cell.length_c   1.000
_cell.angle_alpha   90.00
_cell.angle_beta   90.00
_cell.angle_gamma   90.00
#
_symmetry.space_group_name_H-M   'P 1'
#
loop_
_entity.id
_entity.type
_entity.pdbx_description
1 polymer ?
#
loop_
_entity_poly.entity_id
_entity_poly.type
_entity_poly.pdbx_seq_one_letter_code
_entity_poly.pdbx_strand_id
1 'polypeptide(L)'
;MENFELQKLRELPIEGVAERLGLQVKRHKALCPFHNDHSPSLTFKKNKFKCWSCGESGDSISLVMKMLGKDFLDACRWLADEHNVIVSSFRVQDVSDVQVKQFDASRYERFFQYPWLSPEARKFLFEERMLDERVVRWCSLTSWRDKQGVGWLQIPYYNRENHLVGVQNRNLVKGATPRFRFPQGAECSIYNLPILNRLQHGETLFIAEGCSDCWSLLSAGHKAIAIPSATLLSKKDMELLQALSSEYSVRFEMWPDNDAPGESLFPST
;
A
#
# COMPACT_ATOMS: atom_id res chain seq x y z
N MET A 1 -21.31 -2.88 19.28
CA MET A 1 -20.41 -2.09 20.16
C MET A 1 -21.05 -0.75 20.37
N GLU A 2 -21.22 -0.31 21.61
CA GLU A 2 -21.78 1.01 21.85
C GLU A 2 -20.82 2.10 21.36
N ASN A 3 -21.35 3.21 20.86
CA ASN A 3 -20.56 4.32 20.29
C ASN A 3 -19.50 4.82 21.29
N PHE A 4 -19.77 4.68 22.58
CA PHE A 4 -18.86 5.04 23.69
C PHE A 4 -17.64 4.10 23.81
N GLU A 5 -17.79 2.80 23.57
CA GLU A 5 -16.69 1.83 23.64
C GLU A 5 -15.74 2.02 22.46
N LEU A 6 -16.29 2.26 21.28
CA LEU A 6 -15.52 2.58 20.09
C LEU A 6 -14.71 3.87 20.28
N GLN A 7 -15.33 4.86 20.94
CA GLN A 7 -14.69 6.12 21.25
C GLN A 7 -13.49 5.92 22.20
N LYS A 8 -13.61 5.06 23.23
CA LYS A 8 -12.49 4.71 24.11
C LYS A 8 -11.30 4.14 23.38
N LEU A 9 -11.54 3.23 22.41
CA LEU A 9 -10.45 2.65 21.62
C LEU A 9 -9.78 3.69 20.70
N ARG A 10 -10.54 4.64 20.17
CA ARG A 10 -10.00 5.76 19.37
C ARG A 10 -9.23 6.78 20.20
N GLU A 11 -9.56 6.91 21.48
CA GLU A 11 -8.91 7.83 22.41
C GLU A 11 -7.66 7.24 23.07
N LEU A 12 -7.34 5.97 22.82
CA LEU A 12 -6.09 5.38 23.29
C LEU A 12 -4.89 6.21 22.81
N PRO A 13 -3.88 6.43 23.66
CA PRO A 13 -2.68 7.17 23.29
C PRO A 13 -2.00 6.53 22.10
N ILE A 14 -2.12 7.17 20.93
CA ILE A 14 -1.71 6.57 19.64
C ILE A 14 -0.23 6.26 19.59
N GLU A 15 0.61 6.99 20.30
CA GLU A 15 2.05 6.71 20.39
C GLU A 15 2.31 5.40 21.12
N GLY A 16 1.60 5.15 22.23
CA GLY A 16 1.67 3.87 22.94
C GLY A 16 1.16 2.70 22.10
N VAL A 17 0.15 2.91 21.27
CA VAL A 17 -0.31 1.91 20.28
C VAL A 17 0.77 1.67 19.24
N ALA A 18 1.39 2.71 18.71
CA ALA A 18 2.45 2.62 17.73
C ALA A 18 3.68 1.87 18.27
N GLU A 19 4.08 2.14 19.51
CA GLU A 19 5.20 1.43 20.17
C GLU A 19 4.91 -0.06 20.36
N ARG A 20 3.68 -0.43 20.73
CA ARG A 20 3.26 -1.84 20.82
C ARG A 20 3.24 -2.56 19.48
N LEU A 21 3.02 -1.80 18.40
CA LEU A 21 3.12 -2.28 17.02
C LEU A 21 4.58 -2.34 16.52
N GLY A 22 5.57 -2.03 17.37
CA GLY A 22 6.99 -2.10 17.05
C GLY A 22 7.59 -0.83 16.46
N LEU A 23 6.82 0.26 16.35
CA LEU A 23 7.36 1.53 15.87
C LEU A 23 8.20 2.23 16.94
N GLN A 24 9.36 2.74 16.56
CA GLN A 24 10.19 3.54 17.46
C GLN A 24 9.74 5.00 17.43
N VAL A 25 8.94 5.40 18.41
CA VAL A 25 8.44 6.78 18.51
C VAL A 25 9.45 7.66 19.26
N LYS A 26 9.90 8.75 18.60
CA LYS A 26 10.78 9.76 19.21
C LYS A 26 10.26 11.15 18.89
N ARG A 27 10.03 11.98 19.92
CA ARG A 27 9.53 13.37 19.78
C ARG A 27 8.30 13.46 18.88
N HIS A 28 7.29 12.60 19.13
CA HIS A 28 6.04 12.51 18.36
C HIS A 28 6.22 12.14 16.87
N LYS A 29 7.30 11.46 16.52
CA LYS A 29 7.59 11.01 15.15
C LYS A 29 8.12 9.58 15.14
N ALA A 30 7.88 8.88 14.02
CA ALA A 30 8.46 7.57 13.72
C ALA A 30 8.75 7.45 12.22
N LEU A 31 9.52 6.44 11.84
CA LEU A 31 9.57 6.02 10.44
C LEU A 31 8.19 5.50 10.04
N CYS A 32 7.74 5.84 8.86
CA CYS A 32 6.44 5.41 8.37
C CYS A 32 6.51 3.95 7.91
N PRO A 33 5.65 3.06 8.44
CA PRO A 33 5.65 1.66 8.01
C PRO A 33 4.91 1.44 6.67
N PHE A 34 4.29 2.48 6.11
CA PHE A 34 3.44 2.39 4.92
C PHE A 34 4.15 2.75 3.61
N HIS A 35 5.44 3.06 3.67
CA HIS A 35 6.32 3.29 2.52
C HIS A 35 7.77 3.16 3.00
N ASN A 36 8.71 3.02 2.08
CA ASN A 36 10.13 3.03 2.40
C ASN A 36 10.54 4.42 2.90
N ASP A 37 10.73 4.55 4.22
CA ASP A 37 10.95 5.82 4.92
C ASP A 37 12.33 5.82 5.61
N HIS A 38 13.21 6.67 5.12
CA HIS A 38 14.57 6.81 5.68
C HIS A 38 14.70 7.97 6.68
N SER A 39 13.64 8.77 6.82
CA SER A 39 13.60 9.87 7.79
C SER A 39 12.21 9.99 8.40
N PRO A 40 12.08 10.13 9.73
CA PRO A 40 10.79 10.08 10.42
C PRO A 40 9.75 11.03 9.83
N SER A 41 8.88 10.50 8.95
CA SER A 41 7.82 11.23 8.27
C SER A 41 6.43 10.99 8.88
N LEU A 42 6.28 9.94 9.68
CA LEU A 42 5.05 9.67 10.43
C LEU A 42 5.02 10.53 11.69
N THR A 43 3.98 11.33 11.84
CA THR A 43 3.78 12.22 13.00
C THR A 43 2.53 11.83 13.76
N PHE A 44 2.58 11.97 15.09
CA PHE A 44 1.48 11.71 15.99
C PHE A 44 1.00 13.02 16.62
N LYS A 45 -0.31 13.30 16.54
CA LYS A 45 -0.92 14.49 17.13
C LYS A 45 -2.40 14.27 17.41
N LYS A 46 -2.88 14.61 18.61
CA LYS A 46 -4.30 14.50 19.01
C LYS A 46 -4.88 13.11 18.74
N ASN A 47 -4.19 12.06 19.17
CA ASN A 47 -4.56 10.66 18.95
C ASN A 47 -4.81 10.25 17.50
N LYS A 48 -4.12 10.93 16.58
CA LYS A 48 -4.10 10.60 15.15
C LYS A 48 -2.66 10.52 14.66
N PHE A 49 -2.44 9.66 13.67
CA PHE A 49 -1.19 9.65 12.93
C PHE A 49 -1.37 10.28 11.56
N LYS A 50 -0.30 10.85 11.04
CA LYS A 50 -0.20 11.31 9.66
C LYS A 50 1.22 11.16 9.15
N CYS A 51 1.37 10.49 8.04
CA CYS A 51 2.61 10.50 7.26
C CYS A 51 2.59 11.67 6.28
N TRP A 52 3.63 12.47 6.30
CA TRP A 52 3.76 13.62 5.41
C TRP A 52 4.36 13.25 4.05
N SER A 53 4.97 12.07 3.95
CA SER A 53 5.55 11.58 2.69
C SER A 53 4.55 10.82 1.84
N CYS A 54 3.85 9.81 2.40
CA CYS A 54 2.88 9.02 1.63
C CYS A 54 1.43 9.48 1.79
N GLY A 55 1.13 10.38 2.76
CA GLY A 55 -0.21 10.91 3.00
C GLY A 55 -1.09 10.03 3.89
N GLU A 56 -0.62 8.85 4.29
CA GLU A 56 -1.36 7.96 5.18
C GLU A 56 -1.70 8.63 6.50
N SER A 57 -2.93 8.44 6.96
CA SER A 57 -3.42 9.04 8.20
C SER A 57 -4.57 8.24 8.79
N GLY A 58 -4.77 8.37 10.09
CA GLY A 58 -5.86 7.68 10.77
C GLY A 58 -5.80 7.83 12.29
N ASP A 59 -6.64 7.07 12.97
CA ASP A 59 -6.68 6.91 14.41
C ASP A 59 -5.97 5.60 14.83
N SER A 60 -6.03 5.27 16.11
CA SER A 60 -5.44 4.04 16.67
C SER A 60 -5.99 2.77 16.02
N ILE A 61 -7.28 2.71 15.71
CA ILE A 61 -7.89 1.55 15.05
C ILE A 61 -7.35 1.42 13.62
N SER A 62 -7.33 2.52 12.88
CA SER A 62 -6.80 2.56 11.51
C SER A 62 -5.32 2.16 11.46
N LEU A 63 -4.53 2.53 12.48
CA LEU A 63 -3.13 2.15 12.58
C LEU A 63 -2.98 0.63 12.73
N VAL A 64 -3.74 0.03 13.65
CA VAL A 64 -3.71 -1.43 13.87
C VAL A 64 -4.20 -2.20 12.65
N MET A 65 -5.31 -1.77 12.03
CA MET A 65 -5.82 -2.39 10.81
C MET A 65 -4.75 -2.46 9.72
N LYS A 66 -4.06 -1.34 9.49
CA LYS A 66 -3.04 -1.22 8.44
C LYS A 66 -1.74 -1.97 8.78
N MET A 67 -1.27 -1.86 10.03
CA MET A 67 -0.03 -2.49 10.48
C MET A 67 -0.11 -4.01 10.57
N LEU A 68 -1.25 -4.54 11.00
CA LEU A 68 -1.44 -5.97 11.23
C LEU A 68 -2.30 -6.65 10.15
N GLY A 69 -2.74 -5.91 9.13
CA GLY A 69 -3.63 -6.45 8.10
C GLY A 69 -4.95 -6.99 8.66
N LYS A 70 -5.43 -6.42 9.77
CA LYS A 70 -6.64 -6.85 10.46
C LYS A 70 -7.87 -6.11 9.93
N ASP A 71 -9.02 -6.78 9.97
CA ASP A 71 -10.29 -6.09 9.80
C ASP A 71 -10.59 -5.18 11.01
N PHE A 72 -11.68 -4.41 10.89
CA PHE A 72 -12.06 -3.45 11.91
C PHE A 72 -12.34 -4.09 13.28
N LEU A 73 -13.04 -5.24 13.29
CA LEU A 73 -13.40 -5.92 14.54
C LEU A 73 -12.18 -6.54 15.20
N ASP A 74 -11.31 -7.16 14.43
CA ASP A 74 -10.08 -7.77 14.94
C ASP A 74 -9.08 -6.72 15.39
N ALA A 75 -9.04 -5.55 14.76
CA ALA A 75 -8.24 -4.42 15.24
C ALA A 75 -8.78 -3.85 16.56
N CYS A 76 -10.10 -3.74 16.70
CA CYS A 76 -10.73 -3.34 17.96
C CYS A 76 -10.48 -4.35 19.10
N ARG A 77 -10.58 -5.66 18.81
CA ARG A 77 -10.25 -6.73 19.77
C ARG A 77 -8.79 -6.63 20.22
N TRP A 78 -7.88 -6.53 19.25
CA TRP A 78 -6.46 -6.39 19.54
C TRP A 78 -6.18 -5.18 20.44
N LEU A 79 -6.76 -4.02 20.12
CA LEU A 79 -6.63 -2.82 20.97
C LEU A 79 -7.19 -3.00 22.38
N ALA A 80 -8.35 -3.65 22.48
CA ALA A 80 -8.98 -3.93 23.77
C ALA A 80 -8.09 -4.84 24.63
N ASP A 81 -7.57 -5.91 24.05
CA ASP A 81 -6.71 -6.89 24.72
C ASP A 81 -5.37 -6.27 25.12
N GLU A 82 -4.69 -5.59 24.21
CA GLU A 82 -3.38 -4.98 24.44
C GLU A 82 -3.39 -3.82 25.46
N HIS A 83 -4.50 -3.12 25.56
CA HIS A 83 -4.65 -1.97 26.45
C HIS A 83 -5.57 -2.24 27.64
N ASN A 84 -5.99 -3.50 27.87
CA ASN A 84 -6.89 -3.91 28.95
C ASN A 84 -8.19 -3.06 29.01
N VAL A 85 -8.74 -2.71 27.84
CA VAL A 85 -10.01 -1.99 27.73
C VAL A 85 -11.14 -3.00 27.73
N ILE A 86 -11.98 -2.97 28.78
CA ILE A 86 -13.17 -3.83 28.84
C ILE A 86 -14.19 -3.33 27.82
N VAL A 87 -14.50 -4.17 26.82
CA VAL A 87 -15.51 -3.92 25.77
C VAL A 87 -16.60 -4.98 25.95
N SER A 88 -17.81 -4.55 26.25
CA SER A 88 -18.94 -5.45 26.44
C SER A 88 -19.41 -6.02 25.10
N SER A 89 -18.96 -7.23 24.77
CA SER A 89 -19.34 -8.06 23.63
C SER A 89 -19.37 -7.39 22.25
N PHE A 90 -18.47 -7.80 21.37
CA PHE A 90 -18.54 -7.53 19.94
C PHE A 90 -19.70 -8.28 19.30
N ARG A 91 -20.89 -7.68 19.14
CA ARG A 91 -21.97 -8.25 18.32
C ARG A 91 -21.76 -7.85 16.87
N VAL A 92 -21.88 -8.83 15.97
CA VAL A 92 -21.73 -8.66 14.51
C VAL A 92 -22.71 -7.61 13.94
N GLN A 93 -23.80 -7.34 14.63
CA GLN A 93 -24.81 -6.36 14.21
C GLN A 93 -24.40 -4.89 14.34
N ASP A 94 -23.38 -4.56 15.15
CA ASP A 94 -22.95 -3.18 15.37
C ASP A 94 -21.99 -2.65 14.30
N VAL A 95 -21.65 -3.48 13.30
CA VAL A 95 -20.69 -3.11 12.22
C VAL A 95 -21.37 -2.41 11.06
N SER A 96 -22.71 -2.48 10.97
CA SER A 96 -23.48 -1.90 9.85
C SER A 96 -23.36 -0.37 9.73
N ASP A 97 -23.03 0.33 10.82
CA ASP A 97 -22.98 1.80 10.83
C ASP A 97 -21.57 2.41 10.68
N VAL A 98 -20.53 1.58 10.75
CA VAL A 98 -19.20 2.02 10.34
C VAL A 98 -19.09 1.81 8.83
N GLN A 99 -19.53 2.78 8.07
CA GLN A 99 -19.21 2.85 6.63
C GLN A 99 -17.68 2.94 6.50
N VAL A 100 -17.01 1.80 6.46
CA VAL A 100 -15.68 1.72 5.82
C VAL A 100 -15.95 2.17 4.39
N LYS A 101 -15.58 3.40 4.06
CA LYS A 101 -15.77 3.90 2.70
C LYS A 101 -14.98 3.01 1.77
N GLN A 102 -15.68 2.15 1.07
CA GLN A 102 -15.10 1.30 0.06
C GLN A 102 -14.55 2.16 -1.06
N PHE A 103 -13.49 1.68 -1.68
CA PHE A 103 -12.94 2.31 -2.86
C PHE A 103 -13.98 2.30 -3.99
N ASP A 104 -14.31 3.47 -4.48
CA ASP A 104 -15.23 3.61 -5.60
C ASP A 104 -14.45 3.60 -6.92
N ALA A 105 -14.29 2.42 -7.49
CA ALA A 105 -13.56 2.21 -8.74
C ALA A 105 -14.17 3.00 -9.92
N SER A 106 -15.50 3.18 -9.95
CA SER A 106 -16.21 3.83 -11.06
C SER A 106 -15.74 5.28 -11.30
N ARG A 107 -15.25 5.94 -10.25
CA ARG A 107 -14.71 7.31 -10.32
C ARG A 107 -13.37 7.38 -11.09
N TYR A 108 -12.67 6.24 -11.21
CA TYR A 108 -11.32 6.17 -11.77
C TYR A 108 -11.25 5.41 -13.08
N GLU A 109 -12.16 4.46 -13.35
CA GLU A 109 -12.13 3.59 -14.53
C GLU A 109 -11.98 4.34 -15.84
N ARG A 110 -12.69 5.46 -16.01
CA ARG A 110 -12.62 6.29 -17.23
C ARG A 110 -11.21 6.79 -17.54
N PHE A 111 -10.37 7.04 -16.52
CA PHE A 111 -9.01 7.53 -16.71
C PHE A 111 -8.11 6.43 -17.25
N PHE A 112 -8.41 5.18 -16.93
CA PHE A 112 -7.64 4.01 -17.38
C PHE A 112 -8.16 3.42 -18.68
N GLN A 113 -9.43 3.66 -19.04
CA GLN A 113 -9.95 3.35 -20.38
C GLN A 113 -9.31 4.22 -21.46
N TYR A 114 -9.04 5.50 -21.15
CA TYR A 114 -8.43 6.46 -22.06
C TYR A 114 -7.21 7.10 -21.41
N PRO A 115 -6.12 6.33 -21.23
CA PRO A 115 -4.95 6.82 -20.53
C PRO A 115 -4.31 7.97 -21.32
N TRP A 116 -3.98 9.03 -20.57
CA TRP A 116 -3.30 10.20 -21.09
C TRP A 116 -2.09 10.51 -20.22
N LEU A 117 -0.98 10.89 -20.84
CA LEU A 117 0.25 11.23 -20.15
C LEU A 117 0.61 12.70 -20.41
N SER A 118 0.70 13.48 -19.35
CA SER A 118 1.23 14.84 -19.41
C SER A 118 2.69 14.85 -19.85
N PRO A 119 3.23 15.98 -20.32
CA PRO A 119 4.65 16.08 -20.65
C PRO A 119 5.57 15.66 -19.52
N GLU A 120 5.24 16.01 -18.28
CA GLU A 120 6.03 15.63 -17.09
C GLU A 120 5.97 14.14 -16.81
N ALA A 121 4.80 13.51 -17.01
CA ALA A 121 4.65 12.08 -16.88
C ALA A 121 5.43 11.33 -17.96
N ARG A 122 5.38 11.81 -19.22
CA ARG A 122 6.16 11.26 -20.31
C ARG A 122 7.66 11.35 -20.03
N LYS A 123 8.12 12.53 -19.58
CA LYS A 123 9.53 12.72 -19.21
C LYS A 123 9.93 11.72 -18.11
N PHE A 124 9.14 11.63 -17.02
CA PHE A 124 9.42 10.71 -15.93
C PHE A 124 9.48 9.25 -16.40
N LEU A 125 8.51 8.80 -17.20
CA LEU A 125 8.42 7.38 -17.61
C LEU A 125 9.44 7.00 -18.68
N PHE A 126 9.64 7.84 -19.71
CA PHE A 126 10.41 7.48 -20.88
C PHE A 126 11.84 8.03 -20.90
N GLU A 127 12.11 9.19 -20.27
CA GLU A 127 13.44 9.77 -20.23
C GLU A 127 14.19 9.46 -18.94
N GLU A 128 13.53 9.58 -17.78
CA GLU A 128 14.16 9.35 -16.48
C GLU A 128 14.17 7.86 -16.09
N ARG A 129 13.08 7.13 -16.37
CA ARG A 129 12.94 5.70 -16.07
C ARG A 129 13.20 4.79 -17.25
N MET A 130 13.27 5.32 -18.48
CA MET A 130 13.54 4.61 -19.73
C MET A 130 12.65 3.37 -19.94
N LEU A 131 11.37 3.48 -19.61
CA LEU A 131 10.42 2.37 -19.68
C LEU A 131 9.97 2.12 -21.11
N ASP A 132 9.70 0.84 -21.43
CA ASP A 132 9.05 0.44 -22.67
C ASP A 132 7.59 0.94 -22.70
N GLU A 133 7.18 1.53 -23.82
CA GLU A 133 5.79 2.00 -24.00
C GLU A 133 4.74 0.89 -23.83
N ARG A 134 5.08 -0.34 -24.19
CA ARG A 134 4.20 -1.49 -24.01
C ARG A 134 3.93 -1.76 -22.55
N VAL A 135 4.93 -1.58 -21.68
CA VAL A 135 4.80 -1.73 -20.23
C VAL A 135 3.93 -0.60 -19.66
N VAL A 136 4.14 0.64 -20.08
CA VAL A 136 3.33 1.78 -19.65
C VAL A 136 1.85 1.56 -20.02
N ARG A 137 1.57 1.03 -21.21
CA ARG A 137 0.22 0.65 -21.65
C ARG A 137 -0.34 -0.53 -20.88
N TRP A 138 0.46 -1.59 -20.68
CA TRP A 138 0.06 -2.76 -19.89
C TRP A 138 -0.35 -2.37 -18.46
N CYS A 139 0.44 -1.53 -17.83
CA CYS A 139 0.18 -1.03 -16.49
C CYS A 139 -0.91 0.05 -16.43
N SER A 140 -1.49 0.44 -17.56
CA SER A 140 -2.52 1.46 -17.69
C SER A 140 -2.15 2.77 -16.98
N LEU A 141 -0.86 3.17 -17.03
CA LEU A 141 -0.40 4.38 -16.38
C LEU A 141 -0.99 5.60 -17.06
N THR A 142 -1.56 6.51 -16.27
CA THR A 142 -2.13 7.76 -16.76
C THR A 142 -1.74 8.91 -15.85
N SER A 143 -2.00 10.15 -16.25
CA SER A 143 -1.68 11.31 -15.44
C SER A 143 -2.84 12.30 -15.41
N TRP A 144 -2.85 13.13 -14.38
CA TRP A 144 -3.82 14.21 -14.23
C TRP A 144 -3.19 15.40 -13.49
N ARG A 145 -3.86 16.54 -13.52
CA ARG A 145 -3.49 17.70 -12.71
C ARG A 145 -4.56 17.99 -11.68
N ASP A 146 -4.17 18.29 -10.48
CA ASP A 146 -5.10 18.72 -9.45
C ASP A 146 -5.51 20.20 -9.64
N LYS A 147 -6.39 20.67 -8.76
CA LYS A 147 -6.91 22.06 -8.81
C LYS A 147 -5.82 23.12 -8.63
N GLN A 148 -4.68 22.76 -8.06
CA GLN A 148 -3.51 23.61 -7.89
C GLN A 148 -2.54 23.51 -9.06
N GLY A 149 -2.85 22.72 -10.09
CA GLY A 149 -2.03 22.50 -11.27
C GLY A 149 -0.88 21.50 -11.06
N VAL A 150 -0.80 20.85 -9.91
CA VAL A 150 0.22 19.83 -9.62
C VAL A 150 -0.05 18.58 -10.46
N GLY A 151 1.00 18.12 -11.16
CA GLY A 151 0.94 16.89 -11.96
C GLY A 151 1.08 15.63 -11.11
N TRP A 152 0.20 14.67 -11.35
CA TRP A 152 0.18 13.37 -10.68
C TRP A 152 0.18 12.24 -11.70
N LEU A 153 1.02 11.22 -11.47
CA LEU A 153 0.93 9.95 -12.17
C LEU A 153 -0.02 9.04 -11.41
N GLN A 154 -1.03 8.52 -12.07
CA GLN A 154 -1.97 7.54 -11.53
C GLN A 154 -1.51 6.13 -11.86
N ILE A 155 -1.40 5.31 -10.84
CA ILE A 155 -0.94 3.93 -10.87
C ILE A 155 -2.09 3.07 -10.39
N PRO A 156 -2.80 2.36 -11.30
CA PRO A 156 -3.93 1.53 -10.92
C PRO A 156 -3.46 0.21 -10.30
N TYR A 157 -4.16 -0.23 -9.28
CA TYR A 157 -4.01 -1.55 -8.69
C TYR A 157 -5.19 -2.41 -9.10
N TYR A 158 -4.91 -3.52 -9.75
CA TYR A 158 -5.90 -4.50 -10.17
C TYR A 158 -5.71 -5.80 -9.38
N ASN A 159 -6.82 -6.46 -9.05
CA ASN A 159 -6.78 -7.83 -8.54
C ASN A 159 -6.51 -8.83 -9.68
N ARG A 160 -6.42 -10.13 -9.37
CA ARG A 160 -6.19 -11.18 -10.38
C ARG A 160 -7.26 -11.23 -11.48
N GLU A 161 -8.49 -10.86 -11.15
CA GLU A 161 -9.65 -10.82 -12.05
C GLU A 161 -9.71 -9.53 -12.90
N ASN A 162 -8.69 -8.68 -12.85
CA ASN A 162 -8.61 -7.37 -13.50
C ASN A 162 -9.65 -6.35 -13.02
N HIS A 163 -10.18 -6.47 -11.81
CA HIS A 163 -10.99 -5.41 -11.22
C HIS A 163 -10.08 -4.37 -10.57
N LEU A 164 -10.39 -3.09 -10.79
CA LEU A 164 -9.67 -1.98 -10.17
C LEU A 164 -10.02 -1.92 -8.67
N VAL A 165 -9.01 -2.13 -7.82
CA VAL A 165 -9.16 -2.17 -6.35
C VAL A 165 -8.51 -1.00 -5.63
N GLY A 166 -7.67 -0.24 -6.33
CA GLY A 166 -7.00 0.92 -5.77
C GLY A 166 -6.29 1.76 -6.81
N VAL A 167 -5.89 2.96 -6.40
CA VAL A 167 -5.08 3.88 -7.21
C VAL A 167 -4.05 4.53 -6.31
N GLN A 168 -2.78 4.43 -6.68
CA GLN A 168 -1.72 5.22 -6.09
C GLN A 168 -1.46 6.43 -6.99
N ASN A 169 -1.48 7.64 -6.42
CA ASN A 169 -1.12 8.84 -7.15
C ASN A 169 0.28 9.28 -6.73
N ARG A 170 1.23 9.27 -7.66
CA ARG A 170 2.59 9.73 -7.46
C ARG A 170 2.72 11.18 -7.89
N ASN A 171 3.27 12.02 -7.01
CA ASN A 171 3.60 13.40 -7.37
C ASN A 171 4.76 13.43 -8.38
N LEU A 172 4.57 14.16 -9.48
CA LEU A 172 5.58 14.30 -10.54
C LEU A 172 6.59 15.41 -10.26
N VAL A 173 6.32 16.24 -9.26
CA VAL A 173 7.29 17.28 -8.84
C VAL A 173 8.33 16.63 -7.93
N LYS A 174 9.61 16.70 -8.34
CA LYS A 174 10.73 16.13 -7.57
C LYS A 174 10.83 16.78 -6.19
N GLY A 175 10.93 15.97 -5.14
CA GLY A 175 11.04 16.43 -3.75
C GLY A 175 9.74 16.96 -3.13
N ALA A 176 8.62 16.95 -3.86
CA ALA A 176 7.35 17.41 -3.32
C ALA A 176 6.79 16.48 -2.22
N THR A 177 6.14 17.08 -1.26
CA THR A 177 5.42 16.40 -0.18
C THR A 177 3.93 16.73 -0.26
N PRO A 178 3.03 15.72 -0.25
CA PRO A 178 3.32 14.29 -0.19
C PRO A 178 3.81 13.73 -1.54
N ARG A 179 4.71 12.75 -1.47
CA ARG A 179 5.20 12.02 -2.65
C ARG A 179 4.12 11.14 -3.28
N PHE A 180 3.26 10.55 -2.44
CA PHE A 180 2.16 9.70 -2.84
C PHE A 180 0.85 10.12 -2.18
N ARG A 181 -0.27 9.87 -2.89
CA ARG A 181 -1.64 9.99 -2.37
C ARG A 181 -2.45 8.77 -2.76
N PHE A 182 -3.33 8.35 -1.85
CA PHE A 182 -4.22 7.21 -2.06
C PHE A 182 -5.66 7.66 -1.86
N PRO A 183 -6.60 7.27 -2.73
CA PRO A 183 -8.03 7.43 -2.46
C PRO A 183 -8.45 6.66 -1.21
N GLN A 184 -9.45 7.13 -0.54
CA GLN A 184 -9.99 6.44 0.64
C GLN A 184 -10.56 5.07 0.24
N GLY A 185 -10.22 4.04 1.01
CA GLY A 185 -10.62 2.66 0.77
C GLY A 185 -9.84 1.94 -0.34
N ALA A 186 -8.84 2.59 -0.96
CA ALA A 186 -8.00 1.95 -1.96
C ALA A 186 -7.19 0.79 -1.37
N GLU A 187 -7.24 -0.37 -2.02
CA GLU A 187 -6.40 -1.53 -1.72
C GLU A 187 -5.16 -1.48 -2.61
N CYS A 188 -4.04 -1.03 -2.05
CA CYS A 188 -2.77 -0.94 -2.76
C CYS A 188 -1.74 -1.87 -2.08
N SER A 189 -2.01 -3.18 -2.09
CA SER A 189 -1.12 -4.21 -1.56
C SER A 189 -0.13 -4.67 -2.65
N ILE A 190 -0.28 -5.88 -3.18
CA ILE A 190 0.59 -6.35 -4.27
C ILE A 190 0.20 -5.66 -5.59
N TYR A 191 1.18 -5.06 -6.23
CA TYR A 191 1.02 -4.42 -7.53
C TYR A 191 1.18 -5.42 -8.68
N ASN A 192 0.44 -5.20 -9.78
CA ASN A 192 0.50 -5.98 -11.03
C ASN A 192 0.06 -7.44 -10.88
N LEU A 193 -0.91 -7.74 -10.01
CA LEU A 193 -1.48 -9.09 -9.86
C LEU A 193 -1.97 -9.73 -11.17
N PRO A 194 -2.48 -8.99 -12.18
CA PRO A 194 -2.89 -9.60 -13.46
C PRO A 194 -1.79 -10.36 -14.20
N ILE A 195 -0.49 -10.08 -13.95
CA ILE A 195 0.63 -10.81 -14.55
C ILE A 195 0.63 -12.29 -14.17
N LEU A 196 0.06 -12.62 -12.99
CA LEU A 196 -0.01 -13.99 -12.49
C LEU A 196 -0.83 -14.90 -13.40
N ASN A 197 -1.82 -14.35 -14.11
CA ASN A 197 -2.63 -15.09 -15.07
C ASN A 197 -1.86 -15.47 -16.36
N ARG A 198 -0.64 -14.96 -16.51
CA ARG A 198 0.26 -15.23 -17.65
C ARG A 198 1.47 -16.07 -17.25
N LEU A 199 1.55 -16.49 -15.99
CA LEU A 199 2.63 -17.36 -15.53
C LEU A 199 2.47 -18.76 -16.13
N GLN A 200 3.61 -19.34 -16.52
CA GLN A 200 3.72 -20.72 -16.95
C GLN A 200 4.46 -21.54 -15.88
N HIS A 201 4.29 -22.83 -15.90
CA HIS A 201 4.96 -23.73 -14.97
C HIS A 201 6.49 -23.60 -15.08
N GLY A 202 7.15 -23.45 -13.94
CA GLY A 202 8.62 -23.35 -13.85
C GLY A 202 9.20 -21.98 -14.22
N GLU A 203 8.35 -20.96 -14.48
CA GLU A 203 8.84 -19.61 -14.75
C GLU A 203 9.33 -18.89 -13.48
N THR A 204 10.13 -17.87 -13.70
CA THR A 204 10.57 -16.95 -12.64
C THR A 204 9.63 -15.77 -12.54
N LEU A 205 9.20 -15.46 -11.32
CA LEU A 205 8.47 -14.25 -10.97
C LEU A 205 9.34 -13.35 -10.09
N PHE A 206 9.64 -12.16 -10.59
CA PHE A 206 10.38 -11.17 -9.84
C PHE A 206 9.47 -10.43 -8.86
N ILE A 207 9.98 -10.16 -7.67
CA ILE A 207 9.29 -9.38 -6.63
C ILE A 207 10.13 -8.14 -6.34
N ALA A 208 9.59 -6.96 -6.66
CA ALA A 208 10.22 -5.66 -6.41
C ALA A 208 9.59 -4.97 -5.18
N GLU A 209 10.30 -4.04 -4.55
CA GLU A 209 9.81 -3.26 -3.42
C GLU A 209 8.99 -2.02 -3.84
N GLY A 210 8.87 -1.76 -5.12
CA GLY A 210 8.11 -0.62 -5.62
C GLY A 210 7.61 -0.78 -7.04
N CYS A 211 6.52 -0.06 -7.37
CA CYS A 211 5.94 -0.10 -8.72
C CYS A 211 6.95 0.29 -9.81
N SER A 212 7.84 1.26 -9.53
CA SER A 212 8.82 1.71 -10.52
C SER A 212 9.84 0.64 -10.89
N ASP A 213 10.25 -0.17 -9.93
CA ASP A 213 11.22 -1.25 -10.16
C ASP A 213 10.54 -2.43 -10.85
N CYS A 214 9.28 -2.71 -10.49
CA CYS A 214 8.43 -3.64 -11.24
C CYS A 214 8.32 -3.23 -12.71
N TRP A 215 8.09 -1.95 -13.03
CA TRP A 215 8.05 -1.49 -14.44
C TRP A 215 9.39 -1.68 -15.17
N SER A 216 10.50 -1.46 -14.48
CA SER A 216 11.84 -1.68 -15.05
C SER A 216 12.06 -3.15 -15.40
N LEU A 217 11.70 -4.06 -14.49
CA LEU A 217 11.76 -5.50 -14.71
C LEU A 217 10.85 -5.94 -15.87
N LEU A 218 9.61 -5.42 -15.92
CA LEU A 218 8.70 -5.68 -17.05
C LEU A 218 9.26 -5.15 -18.37
N SER A 219 9.92 -3.98 -18.37
CA SER A 219 10.56 -3.40 -19.56
C SER A 219 11.76 -4.22 -20.04
N ALA A 220 12.44 -4.89 -19.12
CA ALA A 220 13.50 -5.86 -19.42
C ALA A 220 12.96 -7.23 -19.89
N GLY A 221 11.64 -7.41 -19.96
CA GLY A 221 10.99 -8.64 -20.42
C GLY A 221 10.71 -9.68 -19.35
N HIS A 222 10.91 -9.35 -18.08
CA HIS A 222 10.63 -10.24 -16.96
C HIS A 222 9.17 -10.15 -16.52
N LYS A 223 8.64 -11.21 -15.90
CA LYS A 223 7.37 -11.17 -15.19
C LYS A 223 7.64 -10.70 -13.76
N ALA A 224 6.98 -9.61 -13.36
CA ALA A 224 7.23 -8.98 -12.07
C ALA A 224 5.96 -8.50 -11.40
N ILE A 225 5.96 -8.57 -10.07
CA ILE A 225 5.02 -7.90 -9.17
C ILE A 225 5.79 -6.94 -8.25
N ALA A 226 5.09 -6.03 -7.59
CA ALA A 226 5.71 -5.25 -6.52
C ALA A 226 4.92 -5.39 -5.22
N ILE A 227 5.66 -5.39 -4.11
CA ILE A 227 5.10 -5.33 -2.77
C ILE A 227 5.22 -3.91 -2.22
N PRO A 228 4.29 -3.44 -1.38
CA PRO A 228 4.29 -2.05 -0.89
C PRO A 228 5.45 -1.78 0.08
N SER A 229 5.89 -2.79 0.76
CA SER A 229 7.05 -2.88 1.64
C SER A 229 7.13 -4.33 2.13
N ALA A 230 8.33 -4.75 2.41
CA ALA A 230 8.63 -6.06 2.95
C ALA A 230 7.91 -6.42 4.25
N THR A 231 7.62 -5.43 5.06
CA THR A 231 6.94 -5.58 6.36
C THR A 231 5.42 -5.50 6.27
N LEU A 232 4.85 -5.23 5.10
CA LEU A 232 3.42 -4.91 4.92
C LEU A 232 2.63 -5.95 4.11
N LEU A 233 3.20 -7.12 3.84
CA LEU A 233 2.44 -8.21 3.24
C LEU A 233 1.38 -8.70 4.23
N SER A 234 0.13 -8.60 3.84
CA SER A 234 -0.97 -9.16 4.61
C SER A 234 -0.88 -10.69 4.62
N LYS A 235 -1.55 -11.34 5.59
CA LYS A 235 -1.67 -12.80 5.61
C LYS A 235 -2.23 -13.34 4.28
N LYS A 236 -3.22 -12.65 3.70
CA LYS A 236 -3.81 -12.98 2.40
C LYS A 236 -2.79 -12.92 1.26
N ASP A 237 -1.91 -11.91 1.27
CA ASP A 237 -0.85 -11.77 0.26
C ASP A 237 0.18 -12.89 0.39
N MET A 238 0.56 -13.26 1.62
CA MET A 238 1.47 -14.38 1.88
C MET A 238 0.87 -15.72 1.43
N GLU A 239 -0.40 -15.98 1.74
CA GLU A 239 -1.12 -17.18 1.30
C GLU A 239 -1.18 -17.25 -0.24
N LEU A 240 -1.39 -16.11 -0.92
CA LEU A 240 -1.36 -16.04 -2.38
C LEU A 240 0.01 -16.42 -2.94
N LEU A 241 1.08 -15.85 -2.42
CA LEU A 241 2.44 -16.16 -2.88
C LEU A 241 2.81 -17.63 -2.63
N GLN A 242 2.44 -18.18 -1.47
CA GLN A 242 2.66 -19.60 -1.17
C GLN A 242 1.88 -20.53 -2.12
N ALA A 243 0.62 -20.18 -2.43
CA ALA A 243 -0.19 -20.93 -3.38
C ALA A 243 0.44 -20.92 -4.80
N LEU A 244 0.96 -19.80 -5.25
CA LEU A 244 1.64 -19.69 -6.55
C LEU A 244 2.88 -20.57 -6.63
N SER A 245 3.67 -20.64 -5.56
CA SER A 245 4.84 -21.51 -5.50
C SER A 245 4.45 -22.98 -5.66
N SER A 246 3.36 -23.39 -5.02
CA SER A 246 2.90 -24.78 -5.05
C SER A 246 2.19 -25.15 -6.37
N GLU A 247 1.34 -24.25 -6.89
CA GLU A 247 0.49 -24.51 -8.05
C GLU A 247 1.25 -24.49 -9.38
N TYR A 248 2.16 -23.52 -9.53
CA TYR A 248 2.90 -23.28 -10.78
C TYR A 248 4.37 -23.65 -10.73
N SER A 249 4.89 -24.13 -9.61
CA SER A 249 6.32 -24.32 -9.39
C SER A 249 7.13 -23.07 -9.74
N VAL A 250 6.59 -21.89 -9.43
CA VAL A 250 7.20 -20.60 -9.73
C VAL A 250 8.43 -20.42 -8.86
N ARG A 251 9.51 -19.98 -9.48
CA ARG A 251 10.70 -19.51 -8.77
C ARG A 251 10.54 -18.02 -8.49
N PHE A 252 10.66 -17.63 -7.23
CA PHE A 252 10.67 -16.22 -6.85
C PHE A 252 12.10 -15.70 -6.87
N GLU A 253 12.29 -14.56 -7.56
CA GLU A 253 13.52 -13.78 -7.47
C GLU A 253 13.20 -12.41 -6.88
N MET A 254 13.87 -12.10 -5.78
CA MET A 254 13.72 -10.82 -5.11
C MET A 254 14.59 -9.77 -5.78
N TRP A 255 14.01 -8.60 -5.99
CA TRP A 255 14.72 -7.41 -6.45
C TRP A 255 14.59 -6.34 -5.36
N PRO A 256 15.43 -6.44 -4.29
CA PRO A 256 15.36 -5.52 -3.16
C PRO A 256 15.89 -4.15 -3.53
N ASP A 257 15.42 -3.12 -2.82
CA ASP A 257 16.11 -1.84 -2.80
C ASP A 257 17.50 -2.02 -2.18
N ASN A 258 18.49 -1.29 -2.68
CA ASN A 258 19.87 -1.35 -2.20
C ASN A 258 20.02 -0.56 -0.89
N ASP A 259 19.30 -0.99 0.14
CA ASP A 259 19.31 -0.41 1.47
C ASP A 259 19.23 -1.49 2.57
N ALA A 260 19.57 -1.13 3.81
CA ALA A 260 19.63 -2.08 4.93
C ALA A 260 18.28 -2.81 5.23
N PRO A 261 17.09 -2.23 5.08
CA PRO A 261 15.83 -2.95 5.18
C PRO A 261 15.62 -3.98 4.07
N GLY A 262 15.97 -3.64 2.81
CA GLY A 262 15.85 -4.55 1.67
C GLY A 262 16.75 -5.78 1.82
N GLU A 263 17.97 -5.59 2.30
CA GLU A 263 18.91 -6.69 2.58
C GLU A 263 18.46 -7.60 3.73
N SER A 264 17.77 -7.06 4.74
CA SER A 264 17.37 -7.83 5.93
C SER A 264 16.18 -8.75 5.71
N LEU A 265 15.43 -8.54 4.63
CA LEU A 265 14.25 -9.35 4.29
C LEU A 265 14.58 -10.77 3.89
N PHE A 266 15.76 -10.96 3.33
CA PHE A 266 16.18 -12.23 2.77
C PHE A 266 17.59 -12.54 3.28
N PRO A 267 17.70 -13.16 4.48
CA PRO A 267 19.00 -13.67 4.93
C PRO A 267 19.53 -14.59 3.84
N SER A 268 20.72 -14.29 3.35
CA SER A 268 21.45 -15.14 2.43
C SER A 268 21.49 -16.56 3.00
N THR A 269 20.88 -17.50 2.27
CA THR A 269 20.96 -18.94 2.54
C THR A 269 22.39 -19.44 2.40
#